data_b6b58c9513b009ea4685643c14b99727
#
_entry.id   b6b58c9513b009ea4685643c14b99727
#
_cell.length_a   1.000
_cell.length_b   1.000
_cell.length_c   1.000
_cell.angle_alpha   90.00
_cell.angle_beta   90.00
_cell.angle_gamma   90.00
#
_symmetry.space_group_name_H-M   'P 1'
#
loop_
_entity.id
_entity.type
_entity.pdbx_description
1 polymer ?
#
loop_
_entity_poly.entity_id
_entity_poly.type
_entity_poly.pdbx_seq_one_letter_code
_entity_poly.pdbx_strand_id
1 'polypeptide(L)'
;MLSANHDKPRQNVPDNRANWATWSIEHKQLVYFFAFLVLVMGLFAFKSLGRSEDPSFAVKQMVISAAWPGASAKDVEQHLTNTIEKEAQNLPQVDKITSYSRPGTCVITVTLKDEVTGNLVRQRWLELRNIVNDAKSKLPTGSYGPYFNDR
;
A
#
# COMPACT_ATOMS: atom_id res chain seq x y z
N MET A 1 -76.40 25.08 -38.81
CA MET A 1 -75.18 25.92 -38.75
C MET A 1 -73.99 25.02 -38.39
N LEU A 2 -72.98 25.08 -39.23
CA LEU A 2 -71.87 24.10 -39.39
C LEU A 2 -70.97 24.00 -38.14
N SER A 3 -70.74 22.75 -37.68
CA SER A 3 -69.67 22.39 -36.80
C SER A 3 -68.48 21.98 -37.66
N ALA A 4 -67.45 22.77 -37.66
CA ALA A 4 -66.20 22.44 -38.33
C ALA A 4 -65.36 21.47 -37.45
N ASN A 5 -65.34 20.23 -37.89
CA ASN A 5 -64.47 19.20 -37.39
C ASN A 5 -63.07 19.49 -37.87
N HIS A 6 -62.15 19.90 -36.95
CA HIS A 6 -60.78 20.18 -37.25
C HIS A 6 -60.01 18.89 -37.04
N ASP A 7 -59.97 18.05 -38.07
CA ASP A 7 -59.14 16.83 -38.16
C ASP A 7 -57.68 17.24 -38.34
N LYS A 8 -56.92 17.25 -37.24
CA LYS A 8 -55.47 17.42 -37.29
C LYS A 8 -54.84 16.12 -37.78
N PRO A 9 -54.04 16.14 -38.86
CA PRO A 9 -53.31 14.98 -39.28
C PRO A 9 -52.25 14.62 -38.21
N ARG A 10 -52.34 13.39 -37.67
CA ARG A 10 -51.29 12.81 -36.83
C ARG A 10 -50.00 12.72 -37.64
N GLN A 11 -49.08 13.56 -37.31
CA GLN A 11 -47.73 13.44 -37.85
C GLN A 11 -47.14 12.10 -37.36
N ASN A 12 -46.96 11.16 -38.25
CA ASN A 12 -46.16 9.98 -38.07
C ASN A 12 -44.72 10.44 -37.94
N VAL A 13 -44.27 10.69 -36.71
CA VAL A 13 -42.85 10.80 -36.40
C VAL A 13 -42.31 9.39 -36.50
N PRO A 14 -41.35 9.09 -37.39
CA PRO A 14 -40.71 7.78 -37.42
C PRO A 14 -39.93 7.64 -36.14
N ASP A 15 -40.46 6.85 -35.21
CA ASP A 15 -39.81 6.56 -33.95
C ASP A 15 -38.64 5.59 -34.22
N ASN A 16 -37.50 6.16 -34.58
CA ASN A 16 -36.26 5.42 -34.87
C ASN A 16 -35.70 4.72 -33.63
N ARG A 17 -36.34 4.89 -32.47
CA ARG A 17 -36.04 4.18 -31.22
C ARG A 17 -36.72 2.82 -31.13
N ALA A 18 -37.73 2.58 -31.96
CA ALA A 18 -38.53 1.34 -31.94
C ALA A 18 -37.78 0.14 -32.56
N ASN A 19 -36.78 0.39 -33.45
CA ASN A 19 -36.17 -0.68 -34.21
C ASN A 19 -35.25 -1.61 -33.38
N TRP A 20 -34.62 -1.10 -32.34
CA TRP A 20 -33.78 -1.93 -31.45
C TRP A 20 -34.62 -2.75 -30.46
N ALA A 21 -35.71 -2.15 -29.97
CA ALA A 21 -36.61 -2.84 -29.03
C ALA A 21 -37.42 -3.92 -29.75
N THR A 22 -37.98 -3.63 -30.94
CA THR A 22 -38.72 -4.60 -31.75
C THR A 22 -37.80 -5.74 -32.23
N TRP A 23 -36.57 -5.46 -32.65
CA TRP A 23 -35.64 -6.48 -33.04
C TRP A 23 -35.30 -7.46 -31.89
N SER A 24 -35.13 -6.93 -30.67
CA SER A 24 -34.86 -7.78 -29.49
C SER A 24 -36.03 -8.66 -29.09
N ILE A 25 -37.25 -8.22 -29.34
CA ILE A 25 -38.45 -9.01 -29.05
C ILE A 25 -38.63 -10.13 -30.09
N GLU A 26 -38.32 -9.89 -31.34
CA GLU A 26 -38.40 -10.91 -32.40
C GLU A 26 -37.33 -12.01 -32.23
N HIS A 27 -36.17 -11.67 -31.67
CA HIS A 27 -35.05 -12.59 -31.51
C HIS A 27 -34.82 -12.99 -30.04
N LYS A 28 -35.86 -13.40 -29.35
CA LYS A 28 -35.82 -13.77 -27.91
C LYS A 28 -34.73 -14.78 -27.57
N GLN A 29 -34.50 -15.77 -28.46
CA GLN A 29 -33.46 -16.78 -28.26
C GLN A 29 -32.07 -16.17 -28.25
N LEU A 30 -31.81 -15.19 -29.08
CA LEU A 30 -30.55 -14.49 -29.21
C LEU A 30 -30.29 -13.63 -27.96
N VAL A 31 -31.33 -12.94 -27.47
CA VAL A 31 -31.27 -12.15 -26.23
C VAL A 31 -30.95 -13.03 -25.04
N TYR A 32 -31.63 -14.18 -24.90
CA TYR A 32 -31.32 -15.12 -23.79
C TYR A 32 -29.92 -15.69 -23.90
N PHE A 33 -29.43 -15.99 -25.10
CA PHE A 33 -28.08 -16.47 -25.30
C PHE A 33 -27.04 -15.42 -24.87
N PHE A 34 -27.20 -14.18 -25.27
CA PHE A 34 -26.31 -13.10 -24.84
C PHE A 34 -26.40 -12.82 -23.32
N ALA A 35 -27.62 -12.82 -22.76
CA ALA A 35 -27.79 -12.67 -21.32
C ALA A 35 -27.09 -13.78 -20.53
N PHE A 36 -27.21 -15.02 -20.98
CA PHE A 36 -26.52 -16.17 -20.38
C PHE A 36 -25.00 -16.06 -20.52
N LEU A 37 -24.51 -15.63 -21.68
CA LEU A 37 -23.08 -15.45 -21.95
C LEU A 37 -22.50 -14.36 -21.04
N VAL A 38 -23.18 -13.22 -20.89
CA VAL A 38 -22.78 -12.14 -19.98
C VAL A 38 -22.76 -12.62 -18.53
N LEU A 39 -23.76 -13.41 -18.12
CA LEU A 39 -23.83 -13.98 -16.79
C LEU A 39 -22.68 -14.92 -16.50
N VAL A 40 -22.36 -15.81 -17.44
CA VAL A 40 -21.22 -16.74 -17.31
C VAL A 40 -19.88 -15.98 -17.29
N MET A 41 -19.71 -15.01 -18.18
CA MET A 41 -18.51 -14.15 -18.17
C MET A 41 -18.39 -13.34 -16.89
N GLY A 42 -19.50 -12.80 -16.37
CA GLY A 42 -19.53 -12.08 -15.11
C GLY A 42 -19.12 -12.96 -13.92
N LEU A 43 -19.64 -14.20 -13.84
CA LEU A 43 -19.25 -15.18 -12.81
C LEU A 43 -17.78 -15.59 -12.94
N PHE A 44 -17.28 -15.76 -14.16
CA PHE A 44 -15.88 -16.08 -14.40
C PHE A 44 -14.98 -14.89 -14.04
N ALA A 45 -15.34 -13.67 -14.45
CA ALA A 45 -14.63 -12.45 -14.08
C ALA A 45 -14.63 -12.25 -12.55
N PHE A 46 -15.75 -12.52 -11.88
CA PHE A 46 -15.84 -12.44 -10.41
C PHE A 46 -14.91 -13.43 -9.70
N LYS A 47 -14.79 -14.65 -10.22
CA LYS A 47 -13.83 -15.64 -9.70
C LYS A 47 -12.39 -15.32 -10.06
N SER A 48 -12.17 -14.71 -11.22
CA SER A 48 -10.85 -14.30 -11.71
C SER A 48 -10.39 -12.94 -11.14
N LEU A 49 -11.34 -12.14 -10.60
CA LEU A 49 -10.96 -11.02 -9.75
C LEU A 49 -10.29 -11.63 -8.51
N GLY A 50 -8.97 -11.78 -8.63
CA GLY A 50 -8.16 -12.11 -7.47
C GLY A 50 -8.58 -11.14 -6.37
N ARG A 51 -8.92 -11.65 -5.20
CA ARG A 51 -8.92 -10.86 -3.99
C ARG A 51 -7.53 -10.26 -3.92
N SER A 52 -7.42 -9.03 -4.39
CA SER A 52 -6.35 -8.15 -4.01
C SER A 52 -6.59 -7.96 -2.53
N GLU A 53 -6.09 -8.90 -1.73
CA GLU A 53 -5.82 -8.63 -0.33
C GLU A 53 -5.03 -7.34 -0.39
N ASP A 54 -5.48 -6.35 0.39
CA ASP A 54 -4.79 -5.10 0.58
C ASP A 54 -3.29 -5.37 0.52
N PRO A 55 -2.52 -4.66 -0.31
CA PRO A 55 -1.10 -4.87 -0.35
C PRO A 55 -0.66 -4.87 1.11
N SER A 56 -0.16 -5.99 1.58
CA SER A 56 0.31 -6.10 2.95
C SER A 56 1.27 -4.93 3.12
N PHE A 57 0.80 -3.87 3.79
CA PHE A 57 1.66 -2.75 4.14
C PHE A 57 2.69 -3.32 5.11
N ALA A 58 3.68 -3.99 4.55
CA ALA A 58 4.85 -4.33 5.32
C ALA A 58 5.44 -3.00 5.74
N VAL A 59 5.36 -2.71 7.03
CA VAL A 59 5.98 -1.51 7.59
C VAL A 59 7.46 -1.59 7.24
N LYS A 60 7.86 -0.79 6.25
CA LYS A 60 9.24 -0.73 5.74
C LYS A 60 10.10 0.22 6.57
N GLN A 61 9.64 0.55 7.75
CA GLN A 61 10.33 1.41 8.70
C GLN A 61 10.55 0.67 10.02
N MET A 62 11.76 0.79 10.56
CA MET A 62 12.10 0.32 11.89
C MET A 62 12.65 1.48 12.69
N VAL A 63 12.16 1.63 13.90
CA VAL A 63 12.66 2.62 14.84
C VAL A 63 13.59 1.93 15.83
N ILE A 64 14.81 2.42 15.92
CA ILE A 64 15.83 1.99 16.87
C ILE A 64 15.99 3.10 17.90
N SER A 65 15.88 2.78 19.18
CA SER A 65 16.10 3.74 20.26
C SER A 65 17.19 3.24 21.20
N ALA A 66 18.01 4.17 21.67
CA ALA A 66 19.02 3.87 22.67
C ALA A 66 19.11 5.05 23.66
N ALA A 67 19.56 4.76 24.88
CA ALA A 67 19.68 5.74 25.93
C ALA A 67 21.08 5.72 26.53
N TRP A 68 21.61 6.91 26.85
CA TRP A 68 22.86 7.10 27.57
C TRP A 68 22.69 8.22 28.61
N PRO A 69 22.16 7.88 29.79
CA PRO A 69 21.89 8.87 30.82
C PRO A 69 23.13 9.67 31.19
N GLY A 70 22.93 10.99 31.31
CA GLY A 70 24.00 11.92 31.67
C GLY A 70 24.88 12.43 30.53
N ALA A 71 24.74 11.87 29.33
CA ALA A 71 25.46 12.34 28.15
C ALA A 71 24.80 13.59 27.55
N SER A 72 25.61 14.48 27.02
CA SER A 72 25.10 15.62 26.22
C SER A 72 24.52 15.17 24.88
N ALA A 73 23.69 15.98 24.22
CA ALA A 73 23.17 15.67 22.89
C ALA A 73 24.28 15.42 21.87
N LYS A 74 25.39 16.15 21.98
CA LYS A 74 26.56 16.02 21.09
C LYS A 74 27.29 14.69 21.32
N ASP A 75 27.46 14.28 22.58
CA ASP A 75 28.10 13.00 22.91
C ASP A 75 27.22 11.84 22.45
N VAL A 76 25.90 11.93 22.67
CA VAL A 76 24.94 10.93 22.17
C VAL A 76 25.03 10.82 20.65
N GLU A 77 25.07 11.93 19.92
CA GLU A 77 25.20 11.95 18.48
C GLU A 77 26.50 11.28 18.03
N GLN A 78 27.62 11.69 18.58
CA GLN A 78 28.95 11.23 18.11
C GLN A 78 29.26 9.78 18.44
N HIS A 79 28.87 9.33 19.63
CA HIS A 79 29.28 8.01 20.13
C HIS A 79 28.18 6.97 20.07
N LEU A 80 26.91 7.36 20.17
CA LEU A 80 25.79 6.43 20.17
C LEU A 80 25.12 6.39 18.79
N THR A 81 24.63 7.53 18.32
CA THR A 81 23.85 7.64 17.06
C THR A 81 24.71 7.27 15.86
N ASN A 82 25.88 7.91 15.68
CA ASN A 82 26.78 7.65 14.55
C ASN A 82 27.24 6.20 14.49
N THR A 83 27.46 5.56 15.65
CA THR A 83 27.87 4.15 15.68
C THR A 83 26.76 3.26 15.17
N ILE A 84 25.53 3.44 15.60
CA ILE A 84 24.37 2.65 15.18
C ILE A 84 24.06 2.93 13.70
N GLU A 85 24.12 4.18 13.25
CA GLU A 85 23.89 4.54 11.84
C GLU A 85 24.89 3.90 10.89
N LYS A 86 26.17 3.94 11.23
CA LYS A 86 27.23 3.29 10.42
C LYS A 86 26.98 1.80 10.25
N GLU A 87 26.58 1.13 11.31
CA GLU A 87 26.28 -0.30 11.23
C GLU A 87 24.99 -0.55 10.46
N ALA A 88 23.96 0.27 10.62
CA ALA A 88 22.72 0.16 9.86
C ALA A 88 22.93 0.41 8.35
N GLN A 89 23.87 1.26 7.96
CA GLN A 89 24.24 1.52 6.57
C GLN A 89 24.89 0.31 5.88
N ASN A 90 25.42 -0.65 6.64
CA ASN A 90 25.99 -1.87 6.08
C ASN A 90 24.92 -2.78 5.45
N LEU A 91 23.63 -2.54 5.69
CA LEU A 91 22.54 -3.26 5.05
C LEU A 91 22.24 -2.66 3.67
N PRO A 92 22.47 -3.40 2.56
CA PRO A 92 22.38 -2.83 1.19
C PRO A 92 20.95 -2.39 0.79
N GLN A 93 19.92 -2.89 1.46
CA GLN A 93 18.51 -2.58 1.17
C GLN A 93 17.98 -1.38 1.95
N VAL A 94 18.80 -0.71 2.74
CA VAL A 94 18.43 0.56 3.37
C VAL A 94 18.34 1.65 2.31
N ASP A 95 17.24 2.38 2.31
CA ASP A 95 16.99 3.54 1.46
C ASP A 95 17.38 4.82 2.19
N LYS A 96 16.86 4.99 3.39
CA LYS A 96 17.05 6.21 4.18
C LYS A 96 17.20 5.89 5.66
N ILE A 97 18.13 6.60 6.31
CA ILE A 97 18.26 6.65 7.76
C ILE A 97 18.01 8.08 8.21
N THR A 98 17.17 8.25 9.20
CA THR A 98 16.89 9.54 9.83
C THR A 98 17.08 9.37 11.32
N SER A 99 17.89 10.21 11.92
CA SER A 99 18.15 10.17 13.36
C SER A 99 17.79 11.48 14.08
N TYR A 100 17.56 11.32 15.35
CA TYR A 100 17.35 12.42 16.25
C TYR A 100 18.03 12.14 17.60
N SER A 101 18.97 13.03 17.97
CA SER A 101 19.73 12.94 19.21
C SER A 101 19.31 14.01 20.22
N ARG A 102 19.05 13.59 21.44
CA ARG A 102 18.76 14.46 22.59
C ARG A 102 19.71 14.17 23.74
N PRO A 103 19.83 15.04 24.74
CA PRO A 103 20.57 14.70 25.96
C PRO A 103 20.06 13.38 26.55
N GLY A 104 20.94 12.40 26.65
CA GLY A 104 20.67 11.09 27.25
C GLY A 104 19.92 10.10 26.36
N THR A 105 19.49 10.43 25.14
CA THR A 105 18.72 9.48 24.28
C THR A 105 18.87 9.77 22.80
N CYS A 106 18.78 8.73 21.97
CA CYS A 106 18.67 8.85 20.52
C CYS A 106 17.53 7.98 19.98
N VAL A 107 17.02 8.41 18.83
CA VAL A 107 16.04 7.67 18.02
C VAL A 107 16.49 7.68 16.59
N ILE A 108 16.56 6.50 15.98
CA ILE A 108 17.03 6.29 14.60
C ILE A 108 15.93 5.55 13.86
N THR A 109 15.46 6.13 12.78
CA THR A 109 14.46 5.52 11.90
C THR A 109 15.15 5.03 10.64
N VAL A 110 15.07 3.74 10.39
CA VAL A 110 15.62 3.09 9.19
C VAL A 110 14.46 2.74 8.26
N THR A 111 14.54 3.18 7.01
CA THR A 111 13.56 2.89 5.96
C THR A 111 14.21 1.99 4.92
N LEU A 112 13.53 0.89 4.56
CA LEU A 112 13.96 -0.02 3.49
C LEU A 112 13.48 0.49 2.13
N LYS A 113 14.21 0.10 1.09
CA LYS A 113 13.85 0.37 -0.32
C LYS A 113 12.51 -0.27 -0.68
N ASP A 114 11.80 0.35 -1.61
CA ASP A 114 10.47 -0.10 -2.08
C ASP A 114 10.49 -1.47 -2.76
N GLU A 115 11.63 -1.88 -3.28
CA GLU A 115 11.84 -3.18 -3.91
C GLU A 115 11.72 -4.36 -2.93
N VAL A 116 11.89 -4.10 -1.62
CA VAL A 116 11.80 -5.13 -0.57
C VAL A 116 10.34 -5.37 -0.24
N THR A 117 9.84 -6.59 -0.50
CA THR A 117 8.42 -6.93 -0.32
C THR A 117 8.21 -8.15 0.59
N GLY A 118 7.07 -8.17 1.28
CA GLY A 118 6.56 -9.32 2.00
C GLY A 118 7.52 -9.96 3.00
N ASN A 119 7.80 -11.26 2.81
CA ASN A 119 8.66 -12.04 3.72
C ASN A 119 10.11 -11.54 3.78
N LEU A 120 10.58 -10.90 2.70
CA LEU A 120 11.94 -10.36 2.64
C LEU A 120 12.12 -9.20 3.62
N VAL A 121 11.10 -8.39 3.86
CA VAL A 121 11.12 -7.29 4.84
C VAL A 121 11.45 -7.83 6.23
N ARG A 122 10.75 -8.90 6.66
CA ARG A 122 10.99 -9.53 7.97
C ARG A 122 12.42 -10.05 8.10
N GLN A 123 12.94 -10.68 7.05
CA GLN A 123 14.31 -11.19 7.03
C GLN A 123 15.34 -10.06 7.15
N ARG A 124 15.11 -8.93 6.45
CA ARG A 124 16.00 -7.76 6.53
C ARG A 124 15.97 -7.10 7.90
N TRP A 125 14.80 -7.08 8.56
CA TRP A 125 14.72 -6.58 9.94
C TRP A 125 15.46 -7.46 10.93
N LEU A 126 15.46 -8.78 10.76
CA LEU A 126 16.27 -9.68 11.58
C LEU A 126 17.77 -9.47 11.35
N GLU A 127 18.18 -9.29 10.10
CA GLU A 127 19.57 -9.00 9.74
C GLU A 127 20.04 -7.66 10.35
N LEU A 128 19.23 -6.60 10.21
CA LEU A 128 19.51 -5.29 10.82
C LEU A 128 19.67 -5.39 12.34
N ARG A 129 18.77 -6.13 13.01
CA ARG A 129 18.85 -6.35 14.46
C ARG A 129 20.15 -7.05 14.86
N ASN A 130 20.58 -8.04 14.09
CA ASN A 130 21.83 -8.74 14.35
C ASN A 130 23.02 -7.79 14.19
N ILE A 131 23.10 -7.07 13.07
CA ILE A 131 24.17 -6.10 12.80
C ILE A 131 24.28 -5.05 13.91
N VAL A 132 23.15 -4.46 14.32
CA VAL A 132 23.13 -3.42 15.35
C VAL A 132 23.37 -4.01 16.75
N ASN A 133 22.95 -5.24 17.04
CA ASN A 133 23.28 -5.92 18.29
C ASN A 133 24.76 -6.27 18.40
N ASP A 134 25.40 -6.65 17.30
CA ASP A 134 26.84 -6.93 17.27
C ASP A 134 27.64 -5.65 17.55
N ALA A 135 27.11 -4.49 17.13
CA ALA A 135 27.70 -3.19 17.43
C ALA A 135 27.56 -2.76 18.91
N LYS A 136 26.77 -3.48 19.72
CA LYS A 136 26.56 -3.12 21.13
C LYS A 136 27.86 -3.05 21.92
N SER A 137 28.86 -3.87 21.58
CA SER A 137 30.18 -3.84 22.18
C SER A 137 30.99 -2.58 21.89
N LYS A 138 30.60 -1.85 20.82
CA LYS A 138 31.24 -0.60 20.40
C LYS A 138 30.60 0.64 21.02
N LEU A 139 29.45 0.46 21.72
CA LEU A 139 28.72 1.54 22.36
C LEU A 139 29.40 1.94 23.68
N PRO A 140 29.22 3.18 24.13
CA PRO A 140 29.78 3.67 25.39
C PRO A 140 29.27 2.89 26.59
N THR A 141 30.13 2.71 27.58
CA THR A 141 29.75 2.08 28.85
C THR A 141 28.67 2.90 29.56
N GLY A 142 27.65 2.21 30.07
CA GLY A 142 26.49 2.86 30.70
C GLY A 142 25.38 3.26 29.72
N SER A 143 25.50 2.91 28.42
CA SER A 143 24.40 3.01 27.48
C SER A 143 23.42 1.84 27.62
N TYR A 144 22.14 2.11 27.35
CA TYR A 144 21.05 1.14 27.37
C TYR A 144 20.45 1.00 25.95
N GLY A 145 20.13 -0.22 25.55
CA GLY A 145 19.63 -0.53 24.24
C GLY A 145 20.69 -1.22 23.38
N PRO A 146 20.56 -1.26 22.04
CA PRO A 146 19.46 -0.70 21.24
C PRO A 146 18.13 -1.44 21.42
N TYR A 147 17.01 -0.71 21.39
CA TYR A 147 15.65 -1.24 21.41
C TYR A 147 15.04 -1.03 20.02
N PHE A 148 14.36 -2.07 19.49
CA PHE A 148 13.82 -2.07 18.14
C PHE A 148 12.29 -2.06 18.18
N ASN A 149 11.68 -1.21 17.36
CA ASN A 149 10.24 -1.16 17.13
C ASN A 149 10.00 -1.15 15.61
N ASP A 150 9.34 -2.19 15.12
CA ASP A 150 8.99 -2.43 13.71
C ASP A 150 7.48 -2.56 13.50
N ARG A 151 6.68 -2.01 14.44
CA ARG A 151 5.22 -2.03 14.42
C ARG A 151 4.63 -0.66 14.14
#